data_6b607221d24d070db68b43b60c72924e
#
_entry.id   6b607221d24d070db68b43b60c72924e
#
_cell.length_a   1.000
_cell.length_b   1.000
_cell.length_c   1.000
_cell.angle_alpha   90.00
_cell.angle_beta   90.00
_cell.angle_gamma   90.00
#
_symmetry.space_group_name_H-M   'P 1'
#
loop_
_entity.id
_entity.type
_entity.pdbx_description
1 polymer ?
#
loop_
_entity_poly.entity_id
_entity_poly.type
_entity_poly.pdbx_seq_one_letter_code
_entity_poly.pdbx_strand_id
1 'polypeptide(L)'
;GVHAQTLLGVTGSGKTFTIANVIANINKPTLILSHNKTLAAQLYSEFKGFFPNNAVEYYVSYYDYYQPEAYLPSSDTYIEKDLAINDEIDKLRLAATSALLSGRKDVVVVSSVSCIYGMGNPADFYNNVIEVQQGKNYSRNVFLRRLVDSLYVRNDIDLNRGNFRVKGDTVDIYLAYADNLLRIVFWGDEIDSIEEVDPISGVTIARFDTYKIYPANLFMTSKEATLRAIHEIEDDLHKQVQWFENEGRPFEAKRLQERVTYDTVSYTHLRV
;
A
#
# COMPACT_ATOMS: atom_id res chain seq x y z
N GLY A 1 -26.44 14.12 18.17
CA GLY A 1 -26.42 12.65 18.09
C GLY A 1 -25.62 12.05 19.25
N VAL A 2 -25.82 10.79 19.55
CA VAL A 2 -25.08 10.05 20.58
C VAL A 2 -23.73 9.62 20.00
N HIS A 3 -22.61 9.85 20.70
CA HIS A 3 -21.26 9.54 20.21
C HIS A 3 -20.98 8.05 20.16
N ALA A 4 -21.63 7.23 20.99
CA ALA A 4 -21.47 5.79 21.04
C ALA A 4 -22.80 5.09 21.33
N GLN A 5 -23.01 3.93 20.71
CA GLN A 5 -24.19 3.10 20.90
C GLN A 5 -23.77 1.62 20.96
N THR A 6 -24.48 0.83 21.76
CA THR A 6 -24.29 -0.63 21.83
C THR A 6 -25.53 -1.33 21.29
N LEU A 7 -25.36 -2.15 20.25
CA LEU A 7 -26.41 -2.99 19.70
C LEU A 7 -26.32 -4.39 20.32
N LEU A 8 -27.26 -4.71 21.25
CA LEU A 8 -27.35 -6.02 21.87
C LEU A 8 -28.26 -6.95 21.06
N GLY A 9 -27.81 -8.20 20.92
CA GLY A 9 -28.59 -9.25 20.27
C GLY A 9 -27.83 -10.58 20.25
N VAL A 10 -28.56 -11.66 20.25
CA VAL A 10 -28.00 -13.02 20.11
C VAL A 10 -27.41 -13.25 18.73
N THR A 11 -26.58 -14.27 18.57
CA THR A 11 -26.10 -14.70 17.27
C THR A 11 -27.28 -15.02 16.34
N GLY A 12 -27.20 -14.55 15.08
CA GLY A 12 -28.28 -14.74 14.10
C GLY A 12 -29.46 -13.75 14.20
N SER A 13 -29.43 -12.76 15.13
CA SER A 13 -30.51 -11.77 15.27
C SER A 13 -30.52 -10.66 14.22
N GLY A 14 -29.71 -10.75 13.17
CA GLY A 14 -29.67 -9.76 12.10
C GLY A 14 -28.89 -8.48 12.41
N LYS A 15 -27.97 -8.48 13.39
CA LYS A 15 -27.17 -7.30 13.75
C LYS A 15 -26.39 -6.74 12.56
N THR A 16 -25.72 -7.60 11.79
CA THR A 16 -24.95 -7.19 10.58
C THR A 16 -25.87 -6.53 9.56
N PHE A 17 -27.04 -7.12 9.30
CA PHE A 17 -28.02 -6.56 8.39
C PHE A 17 -28.56 -5.21 8.87
N THR A 18 -28.80 -5.05 10.15
CA THR A 18 -29.21 -3.77 10.74
C THR A 18 -28.15 -2.69 10.51
N ILE A 19 -26.89 -3.00 10.78
CA ILE A 19 -25.79 -2.06 10.55
C ILE A 19 -25.61 -1.74 9.04
N ALA A 20 -25.77 -2.74 8.16
CA ALA A 20 -25.73 -2.51 6.71
C ALA A 20 -26.79 -1.49 6.27
N ASN A 21 -28.02 -1.60 6.79
CA ASN A 21 -29.07 -0.61 6.49
C ASN A 21 -28.74 0.80 7.05
N VAL A 22 -28.10 0.89 8.20
CA VAL A 22 -27.63 2.18 8.75
C VAL A 22 -26.57 2.78 7.83
N ILE A 23 -25.57 1.99 7.39
CA ILE A 23 -24.52 2.42 6.47
C ILE A 23 -25.11 2.91 5.15
N ALA A 24 -26.05 2.16 4.57
CA ALA A 24 -26.73 2.53 3.33
C ALA A 24 -27.45 3.88 3.43
N ASN A 25 -28.14 4.13 4.55
CA ASN A 25 -28.88 5.37 4.77
C ASN A 25 -27.98 6.58 5.06
N ILE A 26 -26.83 6.39 5.74
CA ILE A 26 -25.90 7.48 6.09
C ILE A 26 -25.02 7.85 4.89
N ASN A 27 -24.66 6.90 4.04
CA ASN A 27 -23.80 7.07 2.87
C ASN A 27 -22.51 7.84 3.17
N LYS A 28 -21.76 7.36 4.16
CA LYS A 28 -20.45 7.89 4.56
C LYS A 28 -19.42 6.77 4.60
N PRO A 29 -18.14 7.07 4.34
CA PRO A 29 -17.09 6.10 4.56
C PRO A 29 -17.18 5.49 5.96
N THR A 30 -17.17 4.17 6.02
CA THR A 30 -17.40 3.42 7.26
C THR A 30 -16.25 2.47 7.52
N LEU A 31 -15.75 2.45 8.75
CA LEU A 31 -14.74 1.49 9.22
C LEU A 31 -15.41 0.49 10.16
N ILE A 32 -15.24 -0.81 9.86
CA ILE A 32 -15.69 -1.94 10.67
C ILE A 32 -14.46 -2.62 11.24
N LEU A 33 -14.32 -2.59 12.57
CA LEU A 33 -13.20 -3.21 13.27
C LEU A 33 -13.59 -4.57 13.81
N SER A 34 -12.78 -5.57 13.53
CA SER A 34 -12.87 -6.93 14.02
C SER A 34 -11.65 -7.28 14.86
N HIS A 35 -11.82 -8.18 15.83
CA HIS A 35 -10.73 -8.58 16.72
C HIS A 35 -9.73 -9.56 16.06
N ASN A 36 -10.07 -10.20 14.93
CA ASN A 36 -9.17 -11.09 14.20
C ASN A 36 -9.45 -11.12 12.69
N LYS A 37 -8.50 -11.71 11.92
CA LYS A 37 -8.60 -11.85 10.45
C LYS A 37 -9.82 -12.67 10.01
N THR A 38 -10.16 -13.75 10.72
CA THR A 38 -11.23 -14.68 10.35
C THR A 38 -12.59 -14.01 10.40
N LEU A 39 -12.89 -13.31 11.51
CA LEU A 39 -14.14 -12.55 11.62
C LEU A 39 -14.17 -11.37 10.64
N ALA A 40 -13.03 -10.71 10.41
CA ALA A 40 -12.96 -9.68 9.39
C ALA A 40 -13.30 -10.22 8.00
N ALA A 41 -12.81 -11.41 7.62
CA ALA A 41 -13.11 -12.04 6.33
C ALA A 41 -14.61 -12.41 6.22
N GLN A 42 -15.21 -12.93 7.28
CA GLN A 42 -16.65 -13.21 7.31
C GLN A 42 -17.46 -11.93 7.11
N LEU A 43 -17.17 -10.87 7.88
CA LEU A 43 -17.87 -9.58 7.76
C LEU A 43 -17.67 -8.97 6.38
N TYR A 44 -16.44 -9.02 5.82
CA TYR A 44 -16.17 -8.56 4.48
C TYR A 44 -17.09 -9.25 3.45
N SER A 45 -17.20 -10.59 3.52
CA SER A 45 -18.05 -11.35 2.61
C SER A 45 -19.54 -10.98 2.77
N GLU A 46 -20.04 -10.83 4.01
CA GLU A 46 -21.40 -10.40 4.28
C GLU A 46 -21.68 -9.00 3.72
N PHE A 47 -20.83 -8.03 4.01
CA PHE A 47 -21.00 -6.65 3.52
C PHE A 47 -20.84 -6.54 2.00
N LYS A 48 -19.96 -7.33 1.38
CA LYS A 48 -19.85 -7.42 -0.09
C LYS A 48 -21.16 -7.91 -0.72
N GLY A 49 -21.85 -8.85 -0.07
CA GLY A 49 -23.17 -9.32 -0.48
C GLY A 49 -24.27 -8.25 -0.33
N PHE A 50 -24.24 -7.44 0.74
CA PHE A 50 -25.18 -6.34 0.96
C PHE A 50 -24.94 -5.16 0.04
N PHE A 51 -23.70 -4.92 -0.37
CA PHE A 51 -23.25 -3.75 -1.13
C PHE A 51 -22.49 -4.15 -2.41
N PRO A 52 -23.16 -4.74 -3.42
CA PRO A 52 -22.49 -5.24 -4.63
C PRO A 52 -21.83 -4.14 -5.47
N ASN A 53 -22.30 -2.89 -5.36
CA ASN A 53 -21.82 -1.75 -6.16
C ASN A 53 -20.92 -0.77 -5.37
N ASN A 54 -20.81 -0.94 -4.05
CA ASN A 54 -20.00 -0.10 -3.21
C ASN A 54 -18.54 -0.59 -3.17
N ALA A 55 -17.62 0.28 -2.78
CA ALA A 55 -16.26 -0.11 -2.46
C ALA A 55 -16.24 -0.77 -1.07
N VAL A 56 -16.44 -2.08 -1.02
CA VAL A 56 -16.27 -2.88 0.20
C VAL A 56 -14.87 -3.45 0.18
N GLU A 57 -14.03 -3.02 1.13
CA GLU A 57 -12.60 -3.28 1.15
C GLU A 57 -12.16 -4.07 2.37
N TYR A 58 -11.12 -4.88 2.22
CA TYR A 58 -10.58 -5.72 3.27
C TYR A 58 -9.19 -5.24 3.69
N TYR A 59 -9.02 -4.92 4.98
CA TYR A 59 -7.78 -4.33 5.48
C TYR A 59 -7.27 -5.05 6.73
N VAL A 60 -6.38 -6.01 6.54
CA VAL A 60 -5.79 -6.82 7.62
C VAL A 60 -4.27 -6.86 7.49
N SER A 61 -3.57 -7.48 8.44
CA SER A 61 -2.13 -7.68 8.36
C SER A 61 -1.76 -8.51 7.13
N TYR A 62 -0.81 -8.01 6.33
CA TYR A 62 -0.31 -8.69 5.15
C TYR A 62 0.83 -9.68 5.43
N TYR A 63 1.29 -9.77 6.68
CA TYR A 63 2.26 -10.79 7.07
C TYR A 63 1.57 -12.13 7.30
N ASP A 64 2.02 -13.16 6.60
CA ASP A 64 1.68 -14.55 6.90
C ASP A 64 2.62 -15.11 7.97
N TYR A 65 3.87 -14.65 7.96
CA TYR A 65 4.88 -14.95 8.96
C TYR A 65 5.73 -13.72 9.23
N TYR A 66 6.12 -13.52 10.47
CA TYR A 66 7.02 -12.46 10.89
C TYR A 66 7.88 -12.89 12.07
N GLN A 67 9.18 -12.93 11.86
CA GLN A 67 10.19 -13.12 12.91
C GLN A 67 11.02 -11.84 13.00
N PRO A 68 11.01 -11.13 14.14
CA PRO A 68 11.89 -9.98 14.34
C PRO A 68 13.35 -10.43 14.41
N GLU A 69 14.24 -9.52 14.03
CA GLU A 69 15.66 -9.73 14.24
C GLU A 69 15.98 -9.73 15.74
N ALA A 70 16.99 -10.52 16.12
CA ALA A 70 17.50 -10.57 17.49
C ALA A 70 19.00 -10.84 17.50
N TYR A 71 19.69 -10.30 18.50
CA TYR A 71 21.09 -10.58 18.74
C TYR A 71 21.28 -11.22 20.12
N LEU A 72 21.98 -12.36 20.16
CA LEU A 72 22.32 -13.10 21.37
C LEU A 72 23.79 -12.86 21.70
N PRO A 73 24.12 -11.93 22.62
CA PRO A 73 25.51 -11.58 22.94
C PRO A 73 26.34 -12.74 23.49
N SER A 74 25.70 -13.66 24.21
CA SER A 74 26.38 -14.82 24.84
C SER A 74 27.00 -15.80 23.85
N SER A 75 26.48 -15.86 22.63
CA SER A 75 26.94 -16.77 21.56
C SER A 75 27.39 -16.02 20.29
N ASP A 76 27.42 -14.69 20.33
CA ASP A 76 27.65 -13.83 19.15
C ASP A 76 26.78 -14.26 17.95
N THR A 77 25.52 -14.63 18.22
CA THR A 77 24.60 -15.11 17.21
C THR A 77 23.60 -14.00 16.84
N TYR A 78 23.59 -13.66 15.56
CA TYR A 78 22.57 -12.77 15.00
C TYR A 78 21.49 -13.59 14.31
N ILE A 79 20.24 -13.40 14.73
CA ILE A 79 19.05 -13.98 14.12
C ILE A 79 18.50 -12.92 13.18
N GLU A 80 18.55 -13.20 11.89
CA GLU A 80 18.03 -12.27 10.88
C GLU A 80 16.51 -12.16 10.94
N LYS A 81 16.01 -10.98 10.54
CA LYS A 81 14.58 -10.78 10.32
C LYS A 81 14.10 -11.68 9.20
N ASP A 82 13.05 -12.44 9.46
CA ASP A 82 12.39 -13.28 8.47
C ASP A 82 10.90 -12.93 8.38
N LEU A 83 10.38 -12.81 7.17
CA LEU A 83 9.00 -12.45 6.94
C LEU A 83 8.47 -13.02 5.62
N ALA A 84 7.19 -13.38 5.61
CA ALA A 84 6.45 -13.71 4.40
C ALA A 84 5.29 -12.74 4.23
N ILE A 85 5.29 -12.02 3.12
CA ILE A 85 4.24 -11.08 2.73
C ILE A 85 3.23 -11.81 1.86
N ASN A 86 1.94 -11.58 2.12
CA ASN A 86 0.87 -12.05 1.28
C ASN A 86 0.50 -10.97 0.26
N ASP A 87 0.89 -11.18 -0.99
CA ASP A 87 0.69 -10.21 -2.08
C ASP A 87 -0.78 -9.88 -2.35
N GLU A 88 -1.70 -10.85 -2.13
CA GLU A 88 -3.13 -10.60 -2.29
C GLU A 88 -3.67 -9.68 -1.20
N ILE A 89 -3.21 -9.86 0.05
CA ILE A 89 -3.61 -8.97 1.15
C ILE A 89 -2.99 -7.59 0.96
N ASP A 90 -1.76 -7.50 0.46
CA ASP A 90 -1.13 -6.20 0.16
C ASP A 90 -1.92 -5.44 -0.92
N LYS A 91 -2.33 -6.12 -2.00
CA LYS A 91 -3.25 -5.57 -3.01
C LYS A 91 -4.54 -5.03 -2.39
N LEU A 92 -5.19 -5.81 -1.51
CA LEU A 92 -6.45 -5.40 -0.88
C LEU A 92 -6.25 -4.18 0.04
N ARG A 93 -5.11 -4.07 0.71
CA ARG A 93 -4.76 -2.88 1.51
C ARG A 93 -4.56 -1.64 0.64
N LEU A 94 -3.87 -1.78 -0.48
CA LEU A 94 -3.72 -0.71 -1.48
C LEU A 94 -5.07 -0.30 -2.06
N ALA A 95 -5.94 -1.27 -2.39
CA ALA A 95 -7.30 -1.00 -2.89
C ALA A 95 -8.12 -0.20 -1.87
N ALA A 96 -8.11 -0.60 -0.60
CA ALA A 96 -8.80 0.12 0.47
C ALA A 96 -8.30 1.56 0.62
N THR A 97 -6.97 1.77 0.60
CA THR A 97 -6.37 3.11 0.70
C THR A 97 -6.75 3.97 -0.51
N SER A 98 -6.69 3.40 -1.71
CA SER A 98 -7.05 4.08 -2.95
C SER A 98 -8.54 4.46 -2.98
N ALA A 99 -9.43 3.55 -2.54
CA ALA A 99 -10.86 3.81 -2.44
C ALA A 99 -11.18 4.96 -1.48
N LEU A 100 -10.55 4.98 -0.29
CA LEU A 100 -10.72 6.07 0.69
C LEU A 100 -10.24 7.42 0.16
N LEU A 101 -9.12 7.45 -0.57
CA LEU A 101 -8.54 8.68 -1.12
C LEU A 101 -9.15 9.10 -2.46
N SER A 102 -9.99 8.26 -3.08
CA SER A 102 -10.70 8.60 -4.33
C SER A 102 -11.76 9.68 -4.15
N GLY A 103 -12.19 9.95 -2.93
CA GLY A 103 -13.30 10.85 -2.61
C GLY A 103 -14.67 10.18 -2.66
N ARG A 104 -14.75 8.86 -2.89
CA ARG A 104 -16.00 8.09 -2.80
C ARG A 104 -16.58 8.17 -1.40
N LYS A 105 -17.91 8.21 -1.29
CA LYS A 105 -18.62 8.18 -0.01
C LYS A 105 -19.12 6.79 0.37
N ASP A 106 -19.27 5.91 -0.60
CA ASP A 106 -19.80 4.56 -0.48
C ASP A 106 -18.71 3.52 -0.15
N VAL A 107 -17.72 3.89 0.64
CA VAL A 107 -16.59 3.03 1.02
C VAL A 107 -16.87 2.37 2.37
N VAL A 108 -16.76 1.04 2.43
CA VAL A 108 -16.86 0.25 3.65
C VAL A 108 -15.57 -0.55 3.82
N VAL A 109 -14.77 -0.20 4.82
CA VAL A 109 -13.52 -0.92 5.11
C VAL A 109 -13.74 -1.86 6.27
N VAL A 110 -13.55 -3.16 6.04
CA VAL A 110 -13.57 -4.19 7.09
C VAL A 110 -12.14 -4.53 7.46
N SER A 111 -11.79 -4.29 8.71
CA SER A 111 -10.42 -4.36 9.19
C SER A 111 -10.27 -5.17 10.47
N SER A 112 -9.05 -5.65 10.71
CA SER A 112 -8.61 -6.11 12.02
C SER A 112 -7.82 -5.00 12.74
N VAL A 113 -7.36 -5.28 13.97
CA VAL A 113 -6.54 -4.34 14.76
C VAL A 113 -5.27 -3.86 14.02
N SER A 114 -4.83 -4.58 13.00
CA SER A 114 -3.67 -4.21 12.19
C SER A 114 -3.83 -2.91 11.38
N CYS A 115 -5.05 -2.36 11.26
CA CYS A 115 -5.26 -1.03 10.68
C CYS A 115 -4.67 0.11 11.54
N ILE A 116 -4.35 -0.16 12.81
CA ILE A 116 -3.75 0.83 13.72
C ILE A 116 -2.23 0.92 13.50
N TYR A 117 -1.63 -0.11 12.91
CA TYR A 117 -0.18 -0.25 12.72
C TYR A 117 0.18 -0.34 11.22
N GLY A 118 1.39 0.12 10.89
CA GLY A 118 1.92 -0.01 9.52
C GLY A 118 1.09 0.76 8.49
N MET A 119 0.69 1.97 8.83
CA MET A 119 0.02 2.91 7.93
C MET A 119 1.07 3.84 7.33
N GLY A 120 1.04 4.01 6.01
CA GLY A 120 1.79 5.06 5.33
C GLY A 120 1.20 6.45 5.62
N ASN A 121 1.94 7.50 5.26
CA ASN A 121 1.44 8.86 5.33
C ASN A 121 0.40 9.11 4.22
N PRO A 122 -0.89 9.37 4.52
CA PRO A 122 -1.91 9.61 3.50
C PRO A 122 -1.61 10.79 2.59
N ALA A 123 -0.95 11.84 3.10
CA ALA A 123 -0.60 13.01 2.31
C ALA A 123 0.48 12.69 1.28
N ASP A 124 1.53 11.95 1.66
CA ASP A 124 2.58 11.53 0.75
C ASP A 124 2.04 10.56 -0.30
N PHE A 125 1.16 9.63 0.09
CA PHE A 125 0.48 8.74 -0.84
C PHE A 125 -0.36 9.52 -1.86
N TYR A 126 -1.17 10.48 -1.40
CA TYR A 126 -2.02 11.28 -2.28
C TYR A 126 -1.23 12.20 -3.23
N ASN A 127 -0.12 12.78 -2.76
CA ASN A 127 0.74 13.64 -3.57
C ASN A 127 1.42 12.90 -4.73
N ASN A 128 1.53 11.57 -4.63
CA ASN A 128 2.10 10.71 -5.67
C ASN A 128 1.04 10.08 -6.59
N VAL A 129 -0.23 10.48 -6.47
CA VAL A 129 -1.28 10.07 -7.42
C VAL A 129 -1.02 10.74 -8.76
N ILE A 130 -1.09 9.95 -9.84
CA ILE A 130 -0.93 10.42 -11.20
C ILE A 130 -2.31 10.51 -11.84
N GLU A 131 -2.74 11.71 -12.18
CA GLU A 131 -3.98 11.93 -12.91
C GLU A 131 -3.69 12.05 -14.41
N VAL A 132 -4.36 11.24 -15.21
CA VAL A 132 -4.28 11.22 -16.67
C VAL A 132 -5.64 11.54 -17.26
N GLN A 133 -5.65 12.26 -18.40
CA GLN A 133 -6.88 12.63 -19.11
C GLN A 133 -6.65 12.50 -20.60
N GLN A 134 -7.58 11.85 -21.28
CA GLN A 134 -7.59 11.71 -22.75
C GLN A 134 -7.61 13.11 -23.42
N GLY A 135 -6.84 13.26 -24.49
CA GLY A 135 -6.70 14.50 -25.24
C GLY A 135 -5.84 15.57 -24.57
N LYS A 136 -5.29 15.29 -23.36
CA LYS A 136 -4.32 16.19 -22.72
C LYS A 136 -2.90 15.93 -23.20
N ASN A 137 -2.17 17.04 -23.40
CA ASN A 137 -0.75 16.99 -23.63
C ASN A 137 -0.03 16.62 -22.33
N TYR A 138 0.66 15.49 -22.34
CA TYR A 138 1.39 14.95 -21.22
C TYR A 138 2.66 14.27 -21.74
N SER A 139 3.82 14.86 -21.52
CA SER A 139 5.06 14.28 -22.00
C SER A 139 5.24 12.84 -21.48
N ARG A 140 5.35 11.89 -22.41
CA ARG A 140 5.52 10.47 -22.09
C ARG A 140 6.70 10.23 -21.13
N ASN A 141 7.82 10.91 -21.35
CA ASN A 141 9.00 10.76 -20.50
C ASN A 141 8.75 11.24 -19.06
N VAL A 142 8.01 12.34 -18.90
CA VAL A 142 7.59 12.84 -17.58
C VAL A 142 6.63 11.84 -16.92
N PHE A 143 5.69 11.29 -17.69
CA PHE A 143 4.78 10.28 -17.20
C PHE A 143 5.50 9.02 -16.69
N LEU A 144 6.46 8.50 -17.46
CA LEU A 144 7.24 7.32 -17.05
C LEU A 144 8.06 7.58 -15.78
N ARG A 145 8.64 8.77 -15.63
CA ARG A 145 9.33 9.17 -14.38
C ARG A 145 8.36 9.20 -13.20
N ARG A 146 7.17 9.77 -13.38
CA ARG A 146 6.15 9.77 -12.31
C ARG A 146 5.70 8.38 -11.91
N LEU A 147 5.64 7.41 -12.83
CA LEU A 147 5.37 6.02 -12.48
C LEU A 147 6.47 5.46 -11.58
N VAL A 148 7.75 5.71 -11.89
CA VAL A 148 8.89 5.29 -11.05
C VAL A 148 8.85 6.01 -9.70
N ASP A 149 8.58 7.31 -9.66
CA ASP A 149 8.43 8.07 -8.42
C ASP A 149 7.26 7.53 -7.55
N SER A 150 6.21 7.00 -8.20
CA SER A 150 5.08 6.32 -7.54
C SER A 150 5.34 4.84 -7.26
N LEU A 151 6.62 4.41 -7.30
CA LEU A 151 7.14 3.07 -6.98
C LEU A 151 6.69 1.95 -7.92
N TYR A 152 6.25 2.27 -9.15
CA TYR A 152 6.11 1.27 -10.19
C TYR A 152 7.47 0.92 -10.79
N VAL A 153 7.69 -0.37 -11.03
CA VAL A 153 8.95 -0.87 -11.58
C VAL A 153 8.78 -1.16 -13.08
N ARG A 154 9.71 -0.67 -13.91
CA ARG A 154 9.70 -1.01 -15.33
C ARG A 154 10.16 -2.45 -15.52
N ASN A 155 9.32 -3.26 -16.16
CA ASN A 155 9.64 -4.63 -16.56
C ASN A 155 8.98 -4.94 -17.90
N ASP A 156 9.78 -4.97 -18.96
CA ASP A 156 9.27 -5.18 -20.33
C ASP A 156 9.08 -6.67 -20.66
N ILE A 157 9.60 -7.59 -19.82
CA ILE A 157 9.56 -9.05 -20.02
C ILE A 157 8.38 -9.63 -19.25
N ASP A 158 8.34 -9.40 -17.96
CA ASP A 158 7.40 -10.05 -17.02
C ASP A 158 6.57 -8.99 -16.31
N LEU A 159 5.32 -8.84 -16.74
CA LEU A 159 4.45 -7.78 -16.27
C LEU A 159 3.61 -8.29 -15.09
N ASN A 160 4.10 -8.04 -13.88
CA ASN A 160 3.42 -8.36 -12.62
C ASN A 160 2.81 -7.11 -11.98
N ARG A 161 1.98 -7.29 -10.95
CA ARG A 161 1.40 -6.16 -10.18
C ARG A 161 2.48 -5.20 -9.69
N GLY A 162 2.23 -3.90 -9.81
CA GLY A 162 3.21 -2.86 -9.50
C GLY A 162 4.27 -2.64 -10.58
N ASN A 163 4.18 -3.33 -11.72
CA ASN A 163 5.09 -3.14 -12.84
C ASN A 163 4.41 -2.39 -13.99
N PHE A 164 5.22 -1.75 -14.81
CA PHE A 164 4.78 -1.21 -16.10
C PHE A 164 5.76 -1.60 -17.21
N ARG A 165 5.26 -1.69 -18.42
CA ARG A 165 6.06 -1.90 -19.64
C ARG A 165 5.74 -0.86 -20.69
N VAL A 166 6.70 -0.63 -21.59
CA VAL A 166 6.58 0.32 -22.69
C VAL A 166 6.80 -0.40 -24.01
N LYS A 167 5.80 -0.35 -24.89
CA LYS A 167 5.88 -0.89 -26.25
C LYS A 167 5.46 0.17 -27.27
N GLY A 168 6.46 0.82 -27.89
CA GLY A 168 6.21 1.96 -28.79
C GLY A 168 5.52 3.10 -28.05
N ASP A 169 4.34 3.48 -28.51
CA ASP A 169 3.54 4.56 -27.93
C ASP A 169 2.59 4.09 -26.83
N THR A 170 2.61 2.79 -26.51
CA THR A 170 1.73 2.19 -25.51
C THR A 170 2.47 1.94 -24.20
N VAL A 171 1.86 2.33 -23.09
CA VAL A 171 2.31 2.04 -21.74
C VAL A 171 1.26 1.18 -21.05
N ASP A 172 1.61 -0.06 -20.74
CA ASP A 172 0.78 -0.99 -19.97
C ASP A 172 1.24 -0.95 -18.51
N ILE A 173 0.33 -0.69 -17.58
CA ILE A 173 0.59 -0.59 -16.13
C ILE A 173 -0.24 -1.67 -15.44
N TYR A 174 0.41 -2.63 -14.77
CA TYR A 174 -0.30 -3.55 -13.92
C TYR A 174 -0.50 -2.90 -12.55
N LEU A 175 -1.74 -2.46 -12.32
CA LEU A 175 -2.08 -1.72 -11.11
C LEU A 175 -1.80 -2.55 -9.87
N ALA A 176 -1.12 -1.97 -8.87
CA ALA A 176 -0.78 -2.68 -7.65
C ALA A 176 -2.00 -3.02 -6.76
N TYR A 177 -3.11 -2.31 -6.96
CA TYR A 177 -4.36 -2.41 -6.20
C TYR A 177 -5.52 -3.05 -6.97
N ALA A 178 -5.27 -3.60 -8.17
CA ALA A 178 -6.29 -4.22 -9.01
C ALA A 178 -5.73 -5.44 -9.75
N ASP A 179 -6.63 -6.21 -10.38
CA ASP A 179 -6.27 -7.41 -11.14
C ASP A 179 -6.18 -7.14 -12.65
N ASN A 180 -6.48 -5.91 -13.08
CA ASN A 180 -6.46 -5.50 -14.48
C ASN A 180 -5.28 -4.60 -14.80
N LEU A 181 -4.94 -4.54 -16.10
CA LEU A 181 -3.97 -3.60 -16.63
C LEU A 181 -4.65 -2.28 -16.96
N LEU A 182 -3.97 -1.18 -16.71
CA LEU A 182 -4.28 0.11 -17.29
C LEU A 182 -3.37 0.34 -18.50
N ARG A 183 -3.95 0.46 -19.67
CA ARG A 183 -3.24 0.78 -20.92
C ARG A 183 -3.43 2.24 -21.25
N ILE A 184 -2.32 2.95 -21.47
CA ILE A 184 -2.31 4.34 -21.92
C ILE A 184 -1.60 4.38 -23.27
N VAL A 185 -2.29 4.86 -24.28
CA VAL A 185 -1.74 5.05 -25.62
C VAL A 185 -1.43 6.52 -25.81
N PHE A 186 -0.25 6.81 -26.32
CA PHE A 186 0.23 8.14 -26.60
C PHE A 186 0.26 8.39 -28.11
N TRP A 187 -0.09 9.60 -28.53
CA TRP A 187 0.19 10.12 -29.86
C TRP A 187 1.16 11.30 -29.71
N GLY A 188 2.46 11.02 -29.86
CA GLY A 188 3.49 11.97 -29.46
C GLY A 188 3.48 12.22 -27.96
N ASP A 189 3.17 13.44 -27.54
CA ASP A 189 3.03 13.84 -26.12
C ASP A 189 1.55 14.03 -25.71
N GLU A 190 0.58 13.59 -26.53
CA GLU A 190 -0.83 13.61 -26.21
C GLU A 190 -1.31 12.21 -25.80
N ILE A 191 -2.19 12.14 -24.80
CA ILE A 191 -2.83 10.88 -24.40
C ILE A 191 -4.01 10.61 -25.35
N ASP A 192 -3.86 9.62 -26.23
CA ASP A 192 -4.87 9.21 -27.22
C ASP A 192 -6.00 8.38 -26.59
N SER A 193 -5.65 7.38 -25.78
CA SER A 193 -6.65 6.57 -25.08
C SER A 193 -6.18 6.07 -23.71
N ILE A 194 -7.17 5.82 -22.84
CA ILE A 194 -7.00 5.24 -21.51
C ILE A 194 -7.95 4.04 -21.41
N GLU A 195 -7.40 2.83 -21.30
CA GLU A 195 -8.17 1.59 -21.37
C GLU A 195 -7.84 0.68 -20.20
N GLU A 196 -8.85 0.06 -19.62
CA GLU A 196 -8.70 -1.08 -18.73
C GLU A 196 -8.68 -2.36 -19.56
N VAL A 197 -7.70 -3.22 -19.34
CA VAL A 197 -7.43 -4.39 -20.16
C VAL A 197 -7.29 -5.62 -19.28
N ASP A 198 -7.90 -6.71 -19.66
CA ASP A 198 -7.69 -8.00 -19.02
C ASP A 198 -6.26 -8.50 -19.29
N PRO A 199 -5.47 -8.82 -18.24
CA PRO A 199 -4.06 -9.17 -18.40
C PRO A 199 -3.82 -10.50 -19.13
N ILE A 200 -4.80 -11.39 -19.15
CA ILE A 200 -4.69 -12.74 -19.74
C ILE A 200 -5.11 -12.71 -21.21
N SER A 201 -6.29 -12.18 -21.49
CA SER A 201 -6.83 -12.16 -22.85
C SER A 201 -6.37 -10.96 -23.68
N GLY A 202 -5.92 -9.88 -23.03
CA GLY A 202 -5.56 -8.62 -23.66
C GLY A 202 -6.77 -7.82 -24.18
N VAL A 203 -7.98 -8.22 -23.82
CA VAL A 203 -9.22 -7.57 -24.26
C VAL A 203 -9.49 -6.32 -23.42
N THR A 204 -9.87 -5.23 -24.07
CA THR A 204 -10.30 -4.00 -23.41
C THR A 204 -11.64 -4.23 -22.70
N ILE A 205 -11.65 -4.00 -21.37
CA ILE A 205 -12.83 -4.13 -20.51
C ILE A 205 -13.60 -2.82 -20.43
N ALA A 206 -12.89 -1.70 -20.29
CA ALA A 206 -13.47 -0.37 -20.16
C ALA A 206 -12.57 0.71 -20.77
N ARG A 207 -13.15 1.87 -21.08
CA ARG A 207 -12.44 3.08 -21.53
C ARG A 207 -12.79 4.24 -20.64
N PHE A 208 -11.82 5.13 -20.41
CA PHE A 208 -11.96 6.27 -19.52
C PHE A 208 -11.52 7.57 -20.18
N ASP A 209 -12.24 8.64 -19.91
CA ASP A 209 -11.81 10.00 -20.26
C ASP A 209 -10.76 10.51 -19.28
N THR A 210 -10.86 10.10 -18.02
CA THR A 210 -9.91 10.46 -16.94
C THR A 210 -9.67 9.26 -16.05
N TYR A 211 -8.43 9.11 -15.55
CA TYR A 211 -8.08 8.04 -14.62
C TYR A 211 -7.07 8.53 -13.59
N LYS A 212 -7.15 8.00 -12.35
CA LYS A 212 -6.19 8.26 -11.27
C LYS A 212 -5.41 6.99 -10.98
N ILE A 213 -4.11 7.04 -11.21
CA ILE A 213 -3.18 5.95 -10.90
C ILE A 213 -2.61 6.22 -9.50
N TYR A 214 -2.89 5.30 -8.58
CA TYR A 214 -2.39 5.38 -7.21
C TYR A 214 -1.02 4.70 -7.11
N PRO A 215 -0.17 5.08 -6.13
CA PRO A 215 1.14 4.49 -5.92
C PRO A 215 1.12 2.98 -5.74
N ALA A 216 2.23 2.33 -6.14
CA ALA A 216 2.37 0.89 -6.04
C ALA A 216 2.74 0.39 -4.62
N ASN A 217 2.96 1.29 -3.67
CA ASN A 217 3.27 0.94 -2.28
C ASN A 217 2.61 1.92 -1.32
N LEU A 218 2.17 1.41 -0.14
CA LEU A 218 1.57 2.24 0.91
C LEU A 218 2.56 3.19 1.57
N PHE A 219 3.84 2.80 1.63
CA PHE A 219 4.89 3.54 2.34
C PHE A 219 5.59 4.52 1.40
N MET A 220 4.84 5.52 0.95
CA MET A 220 5.38 6.64 0.20
C MET A 220 6.03 7.66 1.12
N THR A 221 7.19 8.16 0.72
CA THR A 221 7.90 9.24 1.43
C THR A 221 8.64 10.15 0.45
N SER A 222 8.86 11.40 0.80
CA SER A 222 9.63 12.31 -0.03
C SER A 222 11.14 12.04 0.12
N LYS A 223 11.92 12.37 -0.91
CA LYS A 223 13.39 12.26 -0.86
C LYS A 223 13.98 13.07 0.31
N GLU A 224 13.44 14.26 0.57
CA GLU A 224 13.86 15.13 1.66
C GLU A 224 13.56 14.50 3.02
N ALA A 225 12.41 13.84 3.16
CA ALA A 225 12.05 13.13 4.39
C ALA A 225 12.95 11.91 4.61
N THR A 226 13.27 11.16 3.56
CA THR A 226 14.21 10.03 3.62
C THR A 226 15.61 10.49 4.05
N LEU A 227 16.15 11.57 3.45
CA LEU A 227 17.46 12.08 3.81
C LEU A 227 17.52 12.57 5.26
N ARG A 228 16.48 13.27 5.73
CA ARG A 228 16.39 13.68 7.13
C ARG A 228 16.37 12.48 8.08
N ALA A 229 15.55 11.47 7.77
CA ALA A 229 15.48 10.26 8.58
C ALA A 229 16.83 9.52 8.63
N ILE A 230 17.57 9.47 7.53
CA ILE A 230 18.91 8.89 7.50
C ILE A 230 19.86 9.63 8.45
N HIS A 231 19.89 10.96 8.41
CA HIS A 231 20.72 11.75 9.33
C HIS A 231 20.33 11.54 10.80
N GLU A 232 19.03 11.52 11.10
CA GLU A 232 18.56 11.24 12.47
C GLU A 232 18.96 9.83 12.95
N ILE A 233 18.88 8.82 12.05
CA ILE A 233 19.32 7.46 12.35
C ILE A 233 20.83 7.39 12.58
N GLU A 234 21.64 8.10 11.80
CA GLU A 234 23.10 8.16 11.98
C GLU A 234 23.47 8.81 13.32
N ASP A 235 22.80 9.92 13.70
CA ASP A 235 23.00 10.58 14.98
C ASP A 235 22.63 9.67 16.17
N ASP A 236 21.51 8.95 16.06
CA ASP A 236 21.07 8.02 17.10
C ASP A 236 21.97 6.78 17.18
N LEU A 237 22.43 6.27 16.04
CA LEU A 237 23.43 5.21 15.97
C LEU A 237 24.69 5.59 16.74
N HIS A 238 25.22 6.80 16.49
CA HIS A 238 26.44 7.27 17.15
C HIS A 238 26.27 7.34 18.68
N LYS A 239 25.15 7.88 19.16
CA LYS A 239 24.84 7.92 20.60
C LYS A 239 24.73 6.53 21.21
N GLN A 240 24.05 5.61 20.52
CA GLN A 240 23.83 4.26 21.03
C GLN A 240 25.11 3.41 21.02
N VAL A 241 25.96 3.56 20.01
CA VAL A 241 27.29 2.91 19.96
C VAL A 241 28.15 3.38 21.13
N GLN A 242 28.25 4.70 21.35
CA GLN A 242 29.00 5.25 22.50
C GLN A 242 28.47 4.74 23.86
N TRP A 243 27.14 4.63 23.98
CA TRP A 243 26.54 4.09 25.19
C TRP A 243 26.97 2.64 25.44
N PHE A 244 26.90 1.76 24.40
CA PHE A 244 27.34 0.37 24.50
C PHE A 244 28.84 0.26 24.85
N GLU A 245 29.69 1.09 24.26
CA GLU A 245 31.13 1.12 24.56
C GLU A 245 31.39 1.51 26.03
N ASN A 246 30.70 2.52 26.53
CA ASN A 246 30.82 2.98 27.93
C ASN A 246 30.32 1.94 28.94
N GLU A 247 29.33 1.14 28.56
CA GLU A 247 28.79 0.01 29.33
C GLU A 247 29.68 -1.25 29.26
N GLY A 248 30.80 -1.21 28.52
CA GLY A 248 31.70 -2.36 28.33
C GLY A 248 31.14 -3.44 27.45
N ARG A 249 30.30 -3.08 26.49
CA ARG A 249 29.60 -3.96 25.55
C ARG A 249 30.08 -3.75 24.09
N PRO A 250 31.35 -3.95 23.76
CA PRO A 250 31.92 -3.59 22.46
C PRO A 250 31.39 -4.48 21.30
N PHE A 251 30.97 -5.70 21.57
CA PHE A 251 30.42 -6.59 20.56
C PHE A 251 29.07 -6.09 20.06
N GLU A 252 28.19 -5.67 20.98
CA GLU A 252 26.90 -5.10 20.63
C GLU A 252 27.05 -3.76 19.90
N ALA A 253 27.98 -2.92 20.32
CA ALA A 253 28.33 -1.67 19.66
C ALA A 253 28.70 -1.91 18.19
N LYS A 254 29.64 -2.84 17.97
CA LYS A 254 30.11 -3.19 16.62
C LYS A 254 29.00 -3.75 15.75
N ARG A 255 28.21 -4.69 16.25
CA ARG A 255 27.11 -5.31 15.49
C ARG A 255 26.04 -4.31 15.11
N LEU A 256 25.64 -3.43 16.04
CA LEU A 256 24.69 -2.37 15.75
C LEU A 256 25.22 -1.43 14.65
N GLN A 257 26.47 -1.01 14.76
CA GLN A 257 27.10 -0.13 13.78
C GLN A 257 27.16 -0.77 12.38
N GLU A 258 27.63 -2.02 12.29
CA GLU A 258 27.71 -2.74 11.01
C GLU A 258 26.33 -2.87 10.36
N ARG A 259 25.30 -3.24 11.12
CA ARG A 259 23.95 -3.42 10.62
C ARG A 259 23.32 -2.14 10.11
N VAL A 260 23.31 -1.10 10.94
CA VAL A 260 22.68 0.17 10.58
C VAL A 260 23.41 0.83 9.40
N THR A 261 24.75 0.74 9.37
CA THR A 261 25.52 1.27 8.23
C THR A 261 25.17 0.53 6.93
N TYR A 262 25.04 -0.79 6.97
CA TYR A 262 24.62 -1.58 5.80
C TYR A 262 23.23 -1.17 5.31
N ASP A 263 22.26 -1.05 6.23
CA ASP A 263 20.89 -0.67 5.89
C ASP A 263 20.83 0.75 5.32
N THR A 264 21.58 1.71 5.90
CA THR A 264 21.65 3.10 5.43
C THR A 264 22.21 3.20 4.01
N VAL A 265 23.28 2.43 3.70
CA VAL A 265 23.85 2.35 2.35
C VAL A 265 22.85 1.76 1.36
N SER A 266 22.11 0.71 1.74
CA SER A 266 21.05 0.14 0.90
C SER A 266 19.97 1.16 0.55
N TYR A 267 19.53 1.95 1.52
CA TYR A 267 18.52 2.99 1.28
C TYR A 267 19.02 4.15 0.41
N THR A 268 20.30 4.47 0.46
CA THR A 268 20.87 5.60 -0.32
C THR A 268 21.28 5.21 -1.73
N HIS A 269 21.73 3.97 -1.96
CA HIS A 269 22.35 3.55 -3.22
C HIS A 269 21.55 2.55 -4.05
N LEU A 270 20.65 1.75 -3.44
CA LEU A 270 19.89 0.71 -4.16
C LEU A 270 18.47 1.15 -4.57
N ARG A 271 18.04 2.36 -4.20
CA ARG A 271 16.75 2.96 -4.59
C ARG A 271 16.89 4.15 -5.55
N VAL A 272 17.98 4.18 -6.35
CA VAL A 272 18.12 5.16 -7.44
C VAL A 272 17.72 4.54 -8.76
#